data_358a840a87955b3fa2c09321c269fbd2
#
_entry.id   358a840a87955b3fa2c09321c269fbd2
#
_cell.length_a   1.000
_cell.length_b   1.000
_cell.length_c   1.000
_cell.angle_alpha   90.00
_cell.angle_beta   90.00
_cell.angle_gamma   90.00
#
_symmetry.space_group_name_H-M   'P 1'
#
loop_
_entity.id
_entity.type
_entity.pdbx_description
1 polymer ?
#
loop_
_entity_poly.entity_id
_entity_poly.type
_entity_poly.pdbx_seq_one_letter_code
_entity_poly.pdbx_strand_id
1 'polypeptide(L)'
;IPNDLSKFDGMFCMGGPMDTYMEKEYPWLIKEKEIIKEFVVDLKKPYLGFCLGCQLLGEVIGGKVVKSSPAEIGIMNINFTKEKNQDNLFSKFPDKIKSLQWHSYEVQGIENNKDITLLASSPVTKYQIFKYQNHAYGIQFHIEIKDTTVNEWGCVPEYKKALEDQLGDGALEKFDNAAKDNMTDMNNYSKILYENFKKII
;
A
#
# COMPACT_ATOMS: atom_id res chain seq x y z
N ILE A 1 -6.56 16.15 13.43
CA ILE A 1 -5.31 15.40 13.71
C ILE A 1 -5.02 15.53 15.20
N PRO A 2 -4.71 14.42 15.92
CA PRO A 2 -4.37 14.46 17.34
C PRO A 2 -3.12 15.31 17.62
N ASN A 3 -3.13 16.03 18.76
CA ASN A 3 -1.99 16.85 19.18
C ASN A 3 -0.87 16.04 19.89
N ASP A 4 -1.17 14.80 20.29
CA ASP A 4 -0.25 13.94 21.02
C ASP A 4 -0.35 12.51 20.47
N LEU A 5 0.59 12.17 19.61
CA LEU A 5 0.65 10.86 18.93
C LEU A 5 1.14 9.74 19.87
N SER A 6 1.73 10.09 21.00
CA SER A 6 2.22 9.09 21.96
C SER A 6 1.12 8.23 22.57
N LYS A 7 -0.13 8.71 22.55
CA LYS A 7 -1.32 8.03 23.09
C LYS A 7 -1.89 6.92 22.20
N PHE A 8 -1.39 6.79 20.97
CA PHE A 8 -1.87 5.77 20.03
C PHE A 8 -0.87 4.64 19.93
N ASP A 9 -1.35 3.41 19.87
CA ASP A 9 -0.51 2.22 19.84
C ASP A 9 -0.13 1.79 18.42
N GLY A 10 -0.91 2.18 17.42
CA GLY A 10 -0.64 1.89 16.01
C GLY A 10 -1.32 2.90 15.07
N MET A 11 -0.84 2.98 13.83
CA MET A 11 -1.39 3.85 12.79
C MET A 11 -1.68 3.05 11.53
N PHE A 12 -2.89 3.22 10.99
CA PHE A 12 -3.24 2.84 9.62
C PHE A 12 -3.30 4.10 8.75
N CYS A 13 -2.58 4.09 7.64
CA CYS A 13 -2.68 5.12 6.61
C CYS A 13 -3.19 4.49 5.33
N MET A 14 -4.39 4.88 4.91
CA MET A 14 -5.09 4.25 3.80
C MET A 14 -4.71 4.85 2.44
N GLY A 15 -5.20 4.22 1.38
CA GLY A 15 -5.08 4.72 0.01
C GLY A 15 -5.92 5.97 -0.25
N GLY A 16 -5.62 6.64 -1.36
CA GLY A 16 -6.34 7.82 -1.82
C GLY A 16 -6.06 8.11 -3.30
N PRO A 17 -6.90 8.90 -3.97
CA PRO A 17 -6.77 9.20 -5.39
C PRO A 17 -5.72 10.26 -5.72
N MET A 18 -5.13 10.91 -4.70
CA MET A 18 -4.10 11.93 -4.88
C MET A 18 -2.70 11.31 -4.92
N ASP A 19 -1.78 12.00 -5.59
CA ASP A 19 -0.36 11.66 -5.58
C ASP A 19 0.37 12.40 -4.45
N THR A 20 1.46 11.84 -3.94
CA THR A 20 2.21 12.39 -2.80
C THR A 20 2.78 13.80 -3.04
N TYR A 21 3.01 14.17 -4.30
CA TYR A 21 3.54 15.50 -4.69
C TYR A 21 2.47 16.59 -4.82
N MET A 22 1.18 16.25 -4.74
CA MET A 22 0.06 17.18 -4.94
C MET A 22 -0.19 18.06 -3.71
N GLU A 23 0.89 18.53 -3.06
CA GLU A 23 0.83 19.30 -1.81
C GLU A 23 0.19 20.70 -1.98
N LYS A 24 0.20 21.25 -3.20
CA LYS A 24 -0.47 22.52 -3.49
C LYS A 24 -1.97 22.39 -3.53
N GLU A 25 -2.47 21.31 -4.12
CA GLU A 25 -3.88 20.97 -4.23
C GLU A 25 -4.41 20.39 -2.91
N TYR A 26 -3.58 19.63 -2.22
CA TYR A 26 -3.89 18.93 -0.97
C TYR A 26 -2.88 19.28 0.13
N PRO A 27 -2.93 20.48 0.72
CA PRO A 27 -1.93 20.95 1.70
C PRO A 27 -1.81 20.07 2.95
N TRP A 28 -2.84 19.29 3.26
CA TRP A 28 -2.83 18.33 4.36
C TRP A 28 -1.82 17.18 4.18
N LEU A 29 -1.37 16.90 2.93
CA LEU A 29 -0.32 15.90 2.66
C LEU A 29 0.99 16.23 3.38
N ILE A 30 1.34 17.52 3.45
CA ILE A 30 2.53 17.99 4.19
C ILE A 30 2.42 17.57 5.66
N LYS A 31 1.26 17.86 6.27
CA LYS A 31 1.02 17.54 7.68
C LYS A 31 0.95 16.03 7.93
N GLU A 32 0.41 15.27 7.00
CA GLU A 32 0.35 13.82 7.09
C GLU A 32 1.76 13.20 7.06
N LYS A 33 2.65 13.67 6.17
CA LYS A 33 4.07 13.26 6.14
C LYS A 33 4.79 13.59 7.45
N GLU A 34 4.57 14.77 8.03
CA GLU A 34 5.12 15.15 9.35
C GLU A 34 4.66 14.18 10.45
N ILE A 35 3.37 13.82 10.46
CA ILE A 35 2.77 12.90 11.43
C ILE A 35 3.33 11.50 11.26
N ILE A 36 3.42 11.01 10.02
CA ILE A 36 4.00 9.70 9.74
C ILE A 36 5.46 9.67 10.21
N LYS A 37 6.22 10.75 9.95
CA LYS A 37 7.60 10.88 10.42
C LYS A 37 7.70 10.82 11.94
N GLU A 38 6.93 11.63 12.65
CA GLU A 38 6.90 11.63 14.11
C GLU A 38 6.53 10.24 14.65
N PHE A 39 5.47 9.63 14.10
CA PHE A 39 4.96 8.35 14.58
C PHE A 39 5.93 7.19 14.32
N VAL A 40 6.46 7.11 13.10
CA VAL A 40 7.29 6.00 12.64
C VAL A 40 8.76 6.18 13.02
N VAL A 41 9.33 7.37 12.79
CA VAL A 41 10.77 7.57 12.93
C VAL A 41 11.13 7.97 14.37
N ASP A 42 10.39 8.92 14.93
CA ASP A 42 10.73 9.49 16.23
C ASP A 42 10.17 8.63 17.38
N LEU A 43 8.89 8.26 17.32
CA LEU A 43 8.21 7.45 18.34
C LEU A 43 8.38 5.93 18.13
N LYS A 44 8.82 5.49 16.95
CA LYS A 44 9.03 4.08 16.56
C LYS A 44 7.81 3.19 16.82
N LYS A 45 6.63 3.71 16.50
CA LYS A 45 5.35 3.02 16.71
C LYS A 45 4.89 2.25 15.49
N PRO A 46 4.10 1.18 15.69
CA PRO A 46 3.56 0.34 14.62
C PRO A 46 2.76 1.13 13.58
N TYR A 47 3.12 0.96 12.30
CA TYR A 47 2.51 1.62 11.18
C TYR A 47 2.20 0.63 10.06
N LEU A 48 1.03 0.79 9.43
CA LEU A 48 0.63 0.03 8.27
C LEU A 48 0.03 0.99 7.22
N GLY A 49 0.77 1.22 6.13
CA GLY A 49 0.36 2.10 5.04
C GLY A 49 -0.05 1.31 3.80
N PHE A 50 -1.24 1.60 3.26
CA PHE A 50 -1.74 1.03 2.01
C PHE A 50 -1.69 2.07 0.89
N CYS A 51 -1.22 1.67 -0.30
CA CYS A 51 -1.18 2.47 -1.52
C CYS A 51 -0.58 3.87 -1.28
N LEU A 52 -1.38 4.93 -1.19
CA LEU A 52 -0.89 6.27 -0.83
C LEU A 52 -0.13 6.25 0.50
N GLY A 53 -0.64 5.56 1.52
CA GLY A 53 0.06 5.43 2.81
C GLY A 53 1.40 4.71 2.71
N CYS A 54 1.54 3.73 1.82
CA CYS A 54 2.82 3.09 1.48
C CYS A 54 3.79 4.10 0.86
N GLN A 55 3.31 4.92 -0.08
CA GLN A 55 4.10 5.92 -0.77
C GLN A 55 4.56 7.05 0.17
N LEU A 56 3.66 7.54 1.04
CA LEU A 56 3.99 8.53 2.06
C LEU A 56 5.07 8.01 3.03
N LEU A 57 4.95 6.76 3.48
CA LEU A 57 6.01 6.13 4.28
C LEU A 57 7.33 6.08 3.51
N GLY A 58 7.30 5.69 2.22
CA GLY A 58 8.47 5.63 1.36
C GLY A 58 9.22 6.96 1.30
N GLU A 59 8.52 8.09 1.14
CA GLU A 59 9.14 9.42 1.15
C GLU A 59 9.67 9.80 2.53
N VAL A 60 8.92 9.53 3.60
CA VAL A 60 9.32 9.85 4.98
C VAL A 60 10.63 9.17 5.38
N ILE A 61 10.90 7.96 4.89
CA ILE A 61 12.13 7.21 5.18
C ILE A 61 13.26 7.46 4.16
N GLY A 62 13.12 8.50 3.32
CA GLY A 62 14.16 8.98 2.42
C GLY A 62 14.10 8.43 0.98
N GLY A 63 13.02 7.76 0.61
CA GLY A 63 12.76 7.34 -0.76
C GLY A 63 12.15 8.43 -1.63
N LYS A 64 11.72 8.02 -2.83
CA LYS A 64 11.03 8.85 -3.82
C LYS A 64 9.81 8.12 -4.33
N VAL A 65 8.74 8.85 -4.58
CA VAL A 65 7.59 8.33 -5.31
C VAL A 65 7.70 8.76 -6.77
N VAL A 66 7.75 7.80 -7.65
CA VAL A 66 7.95 8.01 -9.10
C VAL A 66 6.84 7.31 -9.88
N LYS A 67 6.58 7.80 -11.09
CA LYS A 67 5.60 7.17 -11.98
C LYS A 67 6.09 5.78 -12.39
N SER A 68 5.27 4.76 -12.15
CA SER A 68 5.52 3.40 -12.64
C SER A 68 5.22 3.30 -14.15
N SER A 69 5.94 2.44 -14.84
CA SER A 69 5.74 2.24 -16.28
C SER A 69 5.89 0.75 -16.62
N PRO A 70 4.78 0.09 -16.96
CA PRO A 70 3.40 0.59 -16.97
C PRO A 70 2.81 0.82 -15.57
N ALA A 71 1.64 1.48 -15.49
CA ALA A 71 0.82 1.48 -14.28
C ALA A 71 0.36 0.05 -13.95
N GLU A 72 0.17 -0.28 -12.68
CA GLU A 72 -0.41 -1.57 -12.29
C GLU A 72 -1.89 -1.37 -11.91
N ILE A 73 -2.78 -1.85 -12.77
CA ILE A 73 -4.24 -1.79 -12.60
C ILE A 73 -4.83 -3.16 -12.98
N GLY A 74 -5.50 -3.80 -12.04
CA GLY A 74 -6.07 -5.14 -12.24
C GLY A 74 -5.82 -6.07 -11.06
N ILE A 75 -6.17 -7.35 -11.23
CA ILE A 75 -5.82 -8.42 -10.29
C ILE A 75 -4.49 -9.02 -10.73
N MET A 76 -3.45 -8.81 -9.93
CA MET A 76 -2.08 -9.18 -10.29
C MET A 76 -1.42 -10.05 -9.24
N ASN A 77 -0.37 -10.76 -9.67
CA ASN A 77 0.42 -11.61 -8.79
C ASN A 77 1.47 -10.79 -8.03
N ILE A 78 1.52 -11.01 -6.74
CA ILE A 78 2.55 -10.52 -5.84
C ILE A 78 3.41 -11.69 -5.41
N ASN A 79 4.72 -11.55 -5.56
CA ASN A 79 5.70 -12.56 -5.20
C ASN A 79 6.42 -12.12 -3.92
N PHE A 80 6.32 -12.93 -2.88
CA PHE A 80 7.00 -12.68 -1.62
C PHE A 80 8.48 -13.11 -1.70
N THR A 81 9.32 -12.41 -0.98
CA THR A 81 10.71 -12.78 -0.75
C THR A 81 10.83 -13.81 0.38
N LYS A 82 12.02 -14.38 0.58
CA LYS A 82 12.26 -15.34 1.67
C LYS A 82 12.19 -14.70 3.06
N GLU A 83 12.44 -13.40 3.13
CA GLU A 83 12.40 -12.59 4.34
C GLU A 83 11.04 -12.63 5.03
N LYS A 84 9.95 -12.85 4.27
CA LYS A 84 8.60 -13.00 4.83
C LYS A 84 8.49 -14.13 5.88
N ASN A 85 9.30 -15.20 5.73
CA ASN A 85 9.19 -16.39 6.61
C ASN A 85 9.52 -16.08 8.07
N GLN A 86 10.29 -15.02 8.31
CA GLN A 86 10.65 -14.54 9.65
C GLN A 86 9.90 -13.24 10.01
N ASP A 87 8.97 -12.81 9.18
CA ASP A 87 8.25 -11.56 9.39
C ASP A 87 6.98 -11.77 10.24
N ASN A 88 6.74 -10.85 11.17
CA ASN A 88 5.62 -10.95 12.10
C ASN A 88 4.24 -10.87 11.40
N LEU A 89 4.14 -10.11 10.30
CA LEU A 89 2.88 -9.93 9.60
C LEU A 89 2.65 -10.98 8.51
N PHE A 90 3.70 -11.38 7.79
CA PHE A 90 3.58 -12.13 6.54
C PHE A 90 4.05 -13.58 6.58
N SER A 91 4.59 -14.09 7.70
CA SER A 91 5.10 -15.46 7.81
C SER A 91 4.09 -16.55 7.44
N LYS A 92 2.79 -16.29 7.59
CA LYS A 92 1.71 -17.22 7.24
C LYS A 92 1.15 -17.06 5.83
N PHE A 93 1.66 -16.10 5.07
CA PHE A 93 1.26 -15.90 3.68
C PHE A 93 1.94 -16.93 2.76
N PRO A 94 1.30 -17.39 1.69
CA PRO A 94 1.97 -18.20 0.67
C PRO A 94 3.04 -17.37 -0.05
N ASP A 95 3.92 -18.02 -0.82
CA ASP A 95 5.00 -17.33 -1.54
C ASP A 95 4.49 -16.44 -2.67
N LYS A 96 3.24 -16.64 -3.08
CA LYS A 96 2.58 -15.85 -4.11
C LYS A 96 1.11 -15.69 -3.78
N ILE A 97 0.61 -14.45 -3.94
CA ILE A 97 -0.83 -14.13 -3.81
C ILE A 97 -1.29 -13.35 -5.04
N LYS A 98 -2.60 -13.29 -5.23
CA LYS A 98 -3.24 -12.30 -6.09
C LYS A 98 -3.77 -11.16 -5.24
N SER A 99 -3.63 -9.94 -5.75
CA SER A 99 -4.14 -8.73 -5.10
C SER A 99 -4.68 -7.74 -6.11
N LEU A 100 -5.52 -6.83 -5.65
CA LEU A 100 -5.97 -5.71 -6.44
C LEU A 100 -4.87 -4.65 -6.51
N GLN A 101 -4.53 -4.25 -7.72
CA GLN A 101 -3.64 -3.13 -8.01
C GLN A 101 -4.45 -2.00 -8.64
N TRP A 102 -4.22 -0.77 -8.17
CA TRP A 102 -4.77 0.43 -8.82
C TRP A 102 -3.86 1.61 -8.50
N HIS A 103 -2.66 1.58 -9.07
CA HIS A 103 -1.69 2.64 -8.85
C HIS A 103 -0.86 2.93 -10.10
N SER A 104 -0.48 4.20 -10.25
CA SER A 104 0.38 4.71 -11.33
C SER A 104 1.75 5.18 -10.82
N TYR A 105 1.98 5.09 -9.51
CA TYR A 105 3.22 5.51 -8.86
C TYR A 105 3.74 4.42 -7.93
N GLU A 106 5.05 4.41 -7.71
CA GLU A 106 5.75 3.45 -6.86
C GLU A 106 6.86 4.10 -6.04
N VAL A 107 7.26 3.46 -4.95
CA VAL A 107 8.40 3.87 -4.13
C VAL A 107 9.70 3.37 -4.75
N GLN A 108 10.70 4.25 -4.85
CA GLN A 108 12.07 3.94 -5.26
C GLN A 108 13.09 4.66 -4.37
N GLY A 109 14.38 4.32 -4.52
CA GLY A 109 15.48 5.03 -3.86
C GLY A 109 15.70 4.66 -2.40
N ILE A 110 15.09 3.57 -1.90
CA ILE A 110 15.29 3.05 -0.54
C ILE A 110 16.23 1.84 -0.47
N GLU A 111 16.87 1.47 -1.57
CA GLU A 111 17.71 0.26 -1.70
C GLU A 111 18.90 0.24 -0.77
N ASN A 112 19.48 1.40 -0.48
CA ASN A 112 20.68 1.54 0.34
C ASN A 112 20.37 1.79 1.82
N ASN A 113 19.10 1.90 2.19
CA ASN A 113 18.70 2.06 3.58
C ASN A 113 18.71 0.68 4.28
N LYS A 114 19.65 0.49 5.21
CA LYS A 114 19.84 -0.78 5.93
C LYS A 114 18.67 -1.15 6.84
N ASP A 115 17.83 -0.19 7.17
CA ASP A 115 16.63 -0.39 7.99
C ASP A 115 15.44 -0.92 7.16
N ILE A 116 15.61 -1.10 5.84
CA ILE A 116 14.55 -1.57 4.95
C ILE A 116 14.73 -3.07 4.67
N THR A 117 13.64 -3.80 4.81
CA THR A 117 13.52 -5.18 4.34
C THR A 117 12.49 -5.24 3.22
N LEU A 118 12.88 -5.72 2.05
CA LEU A 118 11.95 -6.03 0.95
C LEU A 118 11.22 -7.34 1.27
N LEU A 119 9.90 -7.29 1.30
CA LEU A 119 9.06 -8.47 1.62
C LEU A 119 8.31 -9.01 0.41
N ALA A 120 7.95 -8.17 -0.55
CA ALA A 120 7.28 -8.63 -1.77
C ALA A 120 7.50 -7.67 -2.94
N SER A 121 7.40 -8.22 -4.16
CA SER A 121 7.51 -7.49 -5.43
C SER A 121 6.51 -7.99 -6.47
N SER A 122 6.27 -7.18 -7.50
CA SER A 122 5.67 -7.58 -8.77
C SER A 122 6.70 -7.50 -9.90
N PRO A 123 6.37 -7.90 -11.14
CA PRO A 123 7.26 -7.69 -12.28
C PRO A 123 7.56 -6.23 -12.59
N VAL A 124 6.67 -5.30 -12.21
CA VAL A 124 6.79 -3.86 -12.46
C VAL A 124 7.32 -3.13 -11.23
N THR A 125 6.67 -3.32 -10.08
CA THR A 125 6.96 -2.60 -8.85
C THR A 125 7.81 -3.44 -7.91
N LYS A 126 9.02 -2.96 -7.62
CA LYS A 126 9.95 -3.64 -6.71
C LYS A 126 9.42 -3.67 -5.28
N TYR A 127 8.96 -2.54 -4.78
CA TYR A 127 8.50 -2.40 -3.40
C TYR A 127 6.98 -2.54 -3.27
N GLN A 128 6.47 -3.73 -3.58
CA GLN A 128 5.06 -4.05 -3.34
C GLN A 128 4.76 -4.19 -1.83
N ILE A 129 5.72 -4.74 -1.09
CA ILE A 129 5.75 -4.67 0.38
C ILE A 129 7.18 -4.41 0.81
N PHE A 130 7.37 -3.40 1.64
CA PHE A 130 8.59 -3.19 2.38
C PHE A 130 8.31 -2.94 3.86
N LYS A 131 9.29 -3.30 4.69
CA LYS A 131 9.27 -3.04 6.12
C LYS A 131 10.42 -2.11 6.47
N TYR A 132 10.14 -1.07 7.25
CA TYR A 132 11.13 -0.21 7.87
C TYR A 132 11.34 -0.63 9.31
N GLN A 133 12.59 -0.98 9.67
CA GLN A 133 12.95 -1.58 10.95
C GLN A 133 12.05 -2.79 11.26
N ASN A 134 11.38 -2.82 12.44
CA ASN A 134 10.53 -3.94 12.83
C ASN A 134 9.06 -3.56 13.06
N HIS A 135 8.65 -2.33 12.73
CA HIS A 135 7.37 -1.78 13.16
C HIS A 135 6.56 -1.05 12.09
N ALA A 136 7.16 -0.62 10.98
CA ALA A 136 6.42 0.10 9.95
C ALA A 136 6.46 -0.64 8.60
N TYR A 137 5.28 -0.76 7.99
CA TYR A 137 5.07 -1.51 6.75
C TYR A 137 4.40 -0.65 5.71
N GLY A 138 4.95 -0.65 4.50
CA GLY A 138 4.29 -0.12 3.30
C GLY A 138 3.81 -1.26 2.41
N ILE A 139 2.54 -1.23 2.02
CA ILE A 139 1.88 -2.19 1.13
C ILE A 139 1.30 -1.40 -0.04
N GLN A 140 1.78 -1.63 -1.26
CA GLN A 140 1.35 -0.87 -2.43
C GLN A 140 0.01 -1.33 -2.99
N PHE A 141 -0.28 -2.61 -2.90
CA PHE A 141 -1.51 -3.23 -3.39
C PHE A 141 -2.64 -3.20 -2.35
N HIS A 142 -3.81 -3.71 -2.75
CA HIS A 142 -5.01 -3.78 -1.91
C HIS A 142 -5.50 -5.22 -1.75
N ILE A 143 -5.70 -5.62 -0.50
CA ILE A 143 -6.41 -6.84 -0.07
C ILE A 143 -7.52 -6.52 0.94
N GLU A 144 -7.58 -5.26 1.40
CA GLU A 144 -8.54 -4.72 2.36
C GLU A 144 -9.81 -4.20 1.68
N ILE A 145 -10.23 -4.86 0.61
CA ILE A 145 -11.34 -4.46 -0.24
C ILE A 145 -12.61 -5.27 0.03
N LYS A 146 -13.74 -4.75 -0.43
CA LYS A 146 -15.05 -5.39 -0.43
C LYS A 146 -15.59 -5.50 -1.88
N ASP A 147 -16.65 -6.23 -2.06
CA ASP A 147 -17.28 -6.52 -3.36
C ASP A 147 -17.75 -5.27 -4.12
N THR A 148 -17.99 -4.16 -3.43
CA THR A 148 -18.37 -2.88 -4.03
C THR A 148 -17.20 -1.96 -4.36
N THR A 149 -15.97 -2.27 -3.88
CA THR A 149 -14.83 -1.36 -3.93
C THR A 149 -14.45 -0.94 -5.35
N VAL A 150 -14.39 -1.87 -6.30
CA VAL A 150 -14.01 -1.56 -7.69
C VAL A 150 -15.00 -0.59 -8.32
N ASN A 151 -16.29 -0.80 -8.10
CA ASN A 151 -17.35 0.09 -8.60
C ASN A 151 -17.33 1.46 -7.90
N GLU A 152 -17.13 1.49 -6.59
CA GLU A 152 -17.03 2.74 -5.82
C GLU A 152 -15.83 3.58 -6.28
N TRP A 153 -14.65 2.96 -6.46
CA TRP A 153 -13.46 3.64 -6.95
C TRP A 153 -13.58 4.03 -8.42
N GLY A 154 -14.22 3.21 -9.24
CA GLY A 154 -14.51 3.52 -10.64
C GLY A 154 -15.40 4.75 -10.86
N CYS A 155 -16.08 5.26 -9.81
CA CYS A 155 -16.80 6.53 -9.85
C CYS A 155 -15.86 7.74 -9.60
N VAL A 156 -14.64 7.53 -9.11
CA VAL A 156 -13.66 8.61 -8.88
C VAL A 156 -12.98 8.94 -10.22
N PRO A 157 -13.03 10.21 -10.69
CA PRO A 157 -12.55 10.58 -12.03
C PRO A 157 -11.09 10.17 -12.29
N GLU A 158 -10.21 10.35 -11.31
CA GLU A 158 -8.77 10.04 -11.41
C GLU A 158 -8.54 8.53 -11.60
N TYR A 159 -9.25 7.71 -10.82
CA TYR A 159 -9.16 6.25 -10.92
C TYR A 159 -9.78 5.73 -12.22
N LYS A 160 -10.94 6.27 -12.61
CA LYS A 160 -11.59 5.92 -13.88
C LYS A 160 -10.69 6.24 -15.06
N LYS A 161 -10.11 7.45 -15.07
CA LYS A 161 -9.18 7.86 -16.12
C LYS A 161 -7.97 6.93 -16.20
N ALA A 162 -7.32 6.62 -15.09
CA ALA A 162 -6.17 5.73 -15.06
C ALA A 162 -6.52 4.32 -15.59
N LEU A 163 -7.70 3.81 -15.23
CA LEU A 163 -8.21 2.52 -15.70
C LEU A 163 -8.44 2.52 -17.23
N GLU A 164 -9.15 3.53 -17.75
CA GLU A 164 -9.47 3.65 -19.18
C GLU A 164 -8.21 3.90 -20.03
N ASP A 165 -7.29 4.75 -19.58
CA ASP A 165 -6.01 5.01 -20.23
C ASP A 165 -5.16 3.73 -20.35
N GLN A 166 -5.21 2.84 -19.36
CA GLN A 166 -4.41 1.61 -19.29
C GLN A 166 -5.07 0.42 -20.02
N LEU A 167 -6.37 0.23 -19.84
CA LEU A 167 -7.08 -0.99 -20.22
C LEU A 167 -8.20 -0.77 -21.27
N GLY A 168 -8.47 0.49 -21.62
CA GLY A 168 -9.50 0.89 -22.60
C GLY A 168 -10.91 0.95 -22.00
N ASP A 169 -11.84 1.35 -22.86
CA ASP A 169 -13.26 1.51 -22.50
C ASP A 169 -13.88 0.17 -22.04
N GLY A 170 -14.76 0.23 -21.04
CA GLY A 170 -15.46 -0.95 -20.51
C GLY A 170 -14.58 -1.87 -19.63
N ALA A 171 -13.36 -1.45 -19.30
CA ALA A 171 -12.47 -2.22 -18.44
C ALA A 171 -12.99 -2.39 -17.01
N LEU A 172 -13.84 -1.46 -16.51
CA LEU A 172 -14.33 -1.48 -15.14
C LEU A 172 -15.12 -2.75 -14.81
N GLU A 173 -16.01 -3.19 -15.69
CA GLU A 173 -16.80 -4.41 -15.49
C GLU A 173 -15.90 -5.66 -15.43
N LYS A 174 -14.91 -5.76 -16.32
CA LYS A 174 -13.96 -6.88 -16.32
C LYS A 174 -13.12 -6.89 -15.05
N PHE A 175 -12.72 -5.71 -14.59
CA PHE A 175 -11.92 -5.57 -13.37
C PHE A 175 -12.75 -5.92 -12.13
N ASP A 176 -14.01 -5.47 -12.05
CA ASP A 176 -14.93 -5.81 -10.97
C ASP A 176 -15.19 -7.32 -10.88
N ASN A 177 -15.43 -7.98 -12.01
CA ASN A 177 -15.59 -9.43 -12.05
C ASN A 177 -14.31 -10.16 -11.60
N ALA A 178 -13.15 -9.75 -12.10
CA ALA A 178 -11.88 -10.33 -11.68
C ALA A 178 -11.60 -10.12 -10.18
N ALA A 179 -11.98 -8.97 -9.62
CA ALA A 179 -11.87 -8.71 -8.18
C ALA A 179 -12.78 -9.65 -7.37
N LYS A 180 -14.04 -9.80 -7.78
CA LYS A 180 -15.01 -10.72 -7.14
C LYS A 180 -14.54 -12.16 -7.15
N ASP A 181 -13.98 -12.64 -8.25
CA ASP A 181 -13.45 -14.02 -8.38
C ASP A 181 -12.29 -14.30 -7.40
N ASN A 182 -11.58 -13.27 -6.95
CA ASN A 182 -10.45 -13.40 -6.03
C ASN A 182 -10.73 -12.85 -4.63
N MET A 183 -11.96 -12.37 -4.37
CA MET A 183 -12.33 -11.67 -3.14
C MET A 183 -12.12 -12.50 -1.87
N THR A 184 -12.51 -13.77 -1.90
CA THR A 184 -12.40 -14.67 -0.74
C THR A 184 -10.96 -14.79 -0.25
N ASP A 185 -10.02 -14.98 -1.18
CA ASP A 185 -8.61 -15.09 -0.82
C ASP A 185 -8.04 -13.76 -0.31
N MET A 186 -8.34 -12.64 -0.99
CA MET A 186 -7.90 -11.32 -0.56
C MET A 186 -8.42 -10.98 0.85
N ASN A 187 -9.69 -11.24 1.13
CA ASN A 187 -10.28 -11.01 2.45
C ASN A 187 -9.67 -11.92 3.53
N ASN A 188 -9.33 -13.17 3.21
CA ASN A 188 -8.61 -14.05 4.12
C ASN A 188 -7.22 -13.50 4.44
N TYR A 189 -6.48 -13.03 3.44
CA TYR A 189 -5.16 -12.40 3.65
C TYR A 189 -5.28 -11.10 4.45
N SER A 190 -6.27 -10.27 4.16
CA SER A 190 -6.56 -9.05 4.93
C SER A 190 -6.82 -9.35 6.40
N LYS A 191 -7.63 -10.38 6.68
CA LYS A 191 -7.89 -10.83 8.06
C LYS A 191 -6.62 -11.31 8.76
N ILE A 192 -5.80 -12.13 8.10
CA ILE A 192 -4.52 -12.61 8.67
C ILE A 192 -3.60 -11.42 8.97
N LEU A 193 -3.48 -10.48 8.03
CA LEU A 193 -2.66 -9.27 8.18
C LEU A 193 -3.13 -8.45 9.41
N TYR A 194 -4.42 -8.18 9.51
CA TYR A 194 -5.00 -7.43 10.63
C TYR A 194 -4.78 -8.12 11.99
N GLU A 195 -5.04 -9.44 12.07
CA GLU A 195 -4.82 -10.21 13.29
C GLU A 195 -3.33 -10.26 13.69
N ASN A 196 -2.43 -10.27 12.73
CA ASN A 196 -0.99 -10.20 13.01
C ASN A 196 -0.56 -8.79 13.42
N PHE A 197 -1.08 -7.74 12.78
CA PHE A 197 -0.78 -6.36 13.15
C PHE A 197 -1.23 -6.04 14.59
N LYS A 198 -2.39 -6.54 15.01
CA LYS A 198 -2.85 -6.41 16.41
C LYS A 198 -1.91 -7.00 17.47
N LYS A 199 -0.98 -7.86 17.08
CA LYS A 199 -0.02 -8.46 18.02
C LYS A 199 1.25 -7.64 18.20
N ILE A 200 1.46 -6.66 17.34
CA ILE A 200 2.63 -5.78 17.40
C ILE A 200 2.32 -4.37 17.90
N ILE A 201 1.01 -4.08 18.10
CA ILE A 201 0.52 -2.86 18.76
C ILE A 201 0.30 -3.07 20.24
#